data_a0bd9f8a4d578a81547384f6d39b10f2
#
_entry.id   a0bd9f8a4d578a81547384f6d39b10f2
#
_cell.length_a   1.000
_cell.length_b   1.000
_cell.length_c   1.000
_cell.angle_alpha   90.00
_cell.angle_beta   90.00
_cell.angle_gamma   90.00
#
_symmetry.space_group_name_H-M   'P 1'
#
loop_
_entity.id
_entity.type
_entity.pdbx_description
1 polymer ?
#
loop_
_entity_poly.entity_id
_entity_poly.type
_entity_poly.pdbx_seq_one_letter_code
_entity_poly.pdbx_strand_id
1 'polypeptide(L)' 'MSTMFIGVTEAAEILGTSESYAYKLIQKMNKQMREDGYKGPIIRGRVDRTYFYQQFYGTRDYERRDV' A
#
# COMPACT_ATOMS: atom_id res chain seq x y z
N MET A 1 11.98 10.32 9.64
CA MET A 1 11.60 11.06 8.43
C MET A 1 10.81 10.17 7.50
N SER A 2 9.66 10.63 7.06
CA SER A 2 8.84 9.80 6.18
C SER A 2 9.39 9.83 4.76
N THR A 3 9.27 8.72 4.07
CA THR A 3 9.68 8.60 2.67
C THR A 3 8.45 8.54 1.79
N MET A 4 8.66 8.75 0.50
CA MET A 4 7.54 8.69 -0.44
C MET A 4 7.03 7.26 -0.64
N PHE A 5 7.84 6.29 -0.31
CA PHE A 5 7.50 4.88 -0.54
C PHE A 5 7.53 4.08 0.76
N ILE A 6 6.65 3.11 0.85
CA ILE A 6 6.62 2.16 1.95
C ILE A 6 7.26 0.86 1.48
N GLY A 7 8.22 0.36 2.27
CA GLY A 7 8.84 -0.93 1.99
C GLY A 7 8.08 -2.08 2.61
N VAL A 8 8.55 -3.29 2.32
CA VAL A 8 7.87 -4.50 2.78
C VAL A 8 7.81 -4.58 4.31
N THR A 9 8.93 -4.30 4.97
CA THR A 9 8.98 -4.40 6.43
C THR A 9 8.01 -3.44 7.09
N GLU A 10 8.01 -2.19 6.64
CA GLU A 10 7.13 -1.19 7.20
C GLU A 10 5.67 -1.54 6.95
N ALA A 11 5.35 -2.00 5.73
CA ALA A 11 3.99 -2.39 5.42
C ALA A 11 3.52 -3.54 6.28
N ALA A 12 4.40 -4.52 6.51
CA ALA A 12 4.06 -5.66 7.35
C ALA A 12 3.74 -5.21 8.77
N GLU A 13 4.51 -4.27 9.29
CA GLU A 13 4.27 -3.76 10.63
C GLU A 13 2.96 -3.01 10.72
N ILE A 14 2.68 -2.17 9.74
CA ILE A 14 1.44 -1.40 9.73
C ILE A 14 0.23 -2.31 9.66
N LEU A 15 0.30 -3.34 8.83
CA LEU A 15 -0.82 -4.25 8.62
C LEU A 15 -0.90 -5.37 9.66
N GLY A 16 0.17 -5.58 10.42
CA GLY A 16 0.20 -6.66 11.38
C GLY A 16 0.28 -8.03 10.73
N THR A 17 1.00 -8.14 9.62
CA THR A 17 1.09 -9.39 8.88
C THR A 17 2.55 -9.80 8.70
N SER A 18 2.76 -10.95 8.04
CA SER A 18 4.10 -11.36 7.66
C SER A 18 4.60 -10.52 6.50
N GLU A 19 5.94 -10.48 6.36
CA GLU A 19 6.53 -9.75 5.25
C GLU A 19 6.20 -10.38 3.90
N SER A 20 6.07 -11.70 3.87
CA SER A 20 5.68 -12.37 2.63
C SER A 20 4.33 -11.91 2.14
N TYR A 21 3.38 -11.80 3.04
CA TYR A 21 2.04 -11.34 2.69
C TYR A 21 2.07 -9.87 2.26
N ALA A 22 2.82 -9.06 3.01
CA ALA A 22 2.94 -7.64 2.68
C ALA A 22 3.56 -7.46 1.30
N TYR A 23 4.56 -8.27 0.97
CA TYR A 23 5.20 -8.19 -0.33
C TYR A 23 4.19 -8.46 -1.45
N LYS A 24 3.38 -9.48 -1.27
CA LYS A 24 2.36 -9.81 -2.26
C LYS A 24 1.36 -8.69 -2.44
N LEU A 25 0.96 -8.06 -1.34
CA LEU A 25 0.04 -6.94 -1.41
C LEU A 25 0.66 -5.75 -2.14
N ILE A 26 1.93 -5.48 -1.87
CA ILE A 26 2.62 -4.38 -2.53
C ILE A 26 2.71 -4.63 -4.03
N GLN A 27 3.01 -5.86 -4.44
CA GLN A 27 3.06 -6.18 -5.86
C GLN A 27 1.70 -5.98 -6.51
N LYS A 28 0.65 -6.40 -5.82
CA LYS A 28 -0.70 -6.26 -6.35
C LYS A 28 -1.06 -4.79 -6.50
N MET A 29 -0.70 -3.97 -5.51
CA MET A 29 -0.98 -2.54 -5.57
C MET A 29 -0.23 -1.87 -6.71
N ASN A 30 1.04 -2.22 -6.90
CA ASN A 30 1.83 -1.64 -7.98
C ASN A 30 1.26 -2.00 -9.33
N LYS A 31 0.80 -3.23 -9.49
CA LYS A 31 0.17 -3.65 -10.72
C LYS A 31 -1.11 -2.86 -10.97
N GLN A 32 -1.90 -2.68 -9.93
CA GLN A 32 -3.15 -1.93 -10.04
C GLN A 32 -2.89 -0.47 -10.40
N MET A 33 -1.88 0.13 -9.78
CA MET A 33 -1.52 1.52 -10.09
C MET A 33 -1.16 1.66 -11.56
N ARG A 34 -0.37 0.71 -12.07
CA ARG A 34 0.03 0.76 -13.47
C ARG A 34 -1.17 0.64 -14.40
N GLU A 35 -2.09 -0.24 -14.07
CA GLU A 35 -3.29 -0.43 -14.87
C GLU A 35 -4.18 0.81 -14.83
N ASP A 36 -4.14 1.54 -13.72
CA ASP A 36 -4.92 2.76 -13.58
C ASP A 36 -4.28 3.97 -14.25
N GLY A 37 -3.15 3.77 -14.89
CA GLY A 37 -2.52 4.86 -15.63
C GLY A 37 -1.43 5.60 -14.88
N TYR A 38 -0.98 5.07 -13.76
CA TYR A 38 0.10 5.68 -13.00
C TYR A 38 1.36 5.72 -13.85
N LYS A 39 1.96 6.90 -13.97
CA LYS A 39 3.13 7.09 -14.82
C LYS A 39 4.40 7.35 -14.04
N GLY A 40 4.32 7.39 -12.73
CA GLY A 40 5.49 7.58 -11.89
C GLY A 40 6.32 6.31 -11.79
N PRO A 41 7.42 6.38 -11.06
CA PRO A 41 8.28 5.21 -10.91
C PRO A 41 7.62 4.15 -10.04
N ILE A 42 7.82 2.89 -10.41
CA ILE A 42 7.38 1.76 -9.62
C ILE A 42 8.62 1.00 -9.19
N ILE A 43 8.83 0.89 -7.89
CA ILE A 43 10.01 0.27 -7.34
C ILE A 43 9.61 -1.08 -6.74
N ARG A 44 10.33 -2.11 -7.13
CA ARG A 44 10.03 -3.46 -6.67
C ARG A 44 10.10 -3.54 -5.15
N GLY A 45 9.09 -4.12 -4.55
CA GLY A 45 9.03 -4.27 -3.10
C GLY A 45 8.68 -2.99 -2.36
N ARG A 46 8.25 -1.95 -3.09
CA ARG A 46 7.86 -0.69 -2.48
C ARG A 46 6.61 -0.17 -3.16
N VAL A 47 5.85 0.61 -2.43
CA VAL A 47 4.61 1.18 -2.97
C VAL A 47 4.51 2.62 -2.52
N ASP A 48 3.88 3.44 -3.35
CA ASP A 48 3.66 4.85 -3.02
C ASP A 48 2.90 4.94 -1.68
N ARG A 49 3.43 5.75 -0.77
CA ARG A 49 2.88 5.84 0.59
C ARG A 49 1.44 6.36 0.58
N THR A 50 1.18 7.37 -0.24
CA THR A 50 -0.17 7.93 -0.32
C THR A 50 -1.16 6.91 -0.84
N TYR A 51 -0.78 6.20 -1.89
CA TYR A 51 -1.65 5.17 -2.45
C TYR A 51 -1.92 4.06 -1.44
N PHE A 52 -0.89 3.65 -0.72
CA PHE A 52 -1.03 2.60 0.30
C PHE A 52 -2.06 3.00 1.35
N TYR A 53 -1.92 4.20 1.87
CA TYR A 53 -2.84 4.65 2.92
C TYR A 53 -4.25 4.83 2.40
N GLN A 54 -4.41 5.28 1.17
CA GLN A 54 -5.74 5.43 0.60
C GLN A 54 -6.46 4.09 0.48
N GLN A 55 -5.72 3.03 0.17
CA GLN A 55 -6.33 1.72 0.03
C GLN A 55 -6.88 1.19 1.35
N PHE A 56 -6.19 1.45 2.44
CA PHE A 56 -6.58 0.88 3.72
C PHE A 56 -7.37 1.83 4.59
N TYR A 57 -6.98 3.08 4.63
CA TYR A 57 -7.68 4.04 5.49
C TYR A 57 -9.01 4.45 4.89
N GLY A 58 -9.08 4.52 3.58
CA GLY A 58 -10.37 4.80 2.93
C GLY A 58 -11.39 3.74 3.28
N THR A 59 -10.96 2.49 3.26
CA THR A 59 -11.84 1.38 3.61
C THR A 59 -12.26 1.46 5.07
N ARG A 60 -11.32 1.80 5.95
CA ARG A 60 -11.61 1.93 7.37
C ARG A 60 -12.62 3.04 7.63
N ASP A 61 -12.47 4.15 6.94
CA ASP A 61 -13.40 5.25 7.10
C ASP A 61 -14.80 4.84 6.71
N TYR A 62 -14.89 4.05 5.64
CA TYR A 62 -16.17 3.56 5.20
C TYR A 62 -16.81 2.66 6.25
N GLU A 63 -16.03 1.75 6.81
CA GLU A 63 -16.52 0.84 7.84
C GLU A 63 -16.96 1.60 9.09
N ARG A 64 -16.22 2.65 9.40
CA ARG A 64 -16.52 3.43 10.58
C ARG A 64 -17.85 4.14 10.47
N ARG A 65 -18.24 4.50 9.26
CA ARG A 65 -19.50 5.18 9.06
C ARG A 65 -20.69 4.27 9.26
N ASP A 66 -20.48 3.00 9.14
CA ASP A 66 -21.56 2.02 9.29
C ASP A 66 -21.91 1.77 10.75
N VAL A 67 -21.10 2.26 11.65
CA VAL A 67 -21.31 2.03 13.08
C VAL A 67 -22.32 2.96 13.69
#